data_586f53450f5dfbabe06b90037aec3aa4
#
_entry.id   586f53450f5dfbabe06b90037aec3aa4
#
_cell.length_a   1.000
_cell.length_b   1.000
_cell.length_c   1.000
_cell.angle_alpha   90.00
_cell.angle_beta   90.00
_cell.angle_gamma   90.00
#
_symmetry.space_group_name_H-M   'P 1'
#
loop_
_entity.id
_entity.type
_entity.pdbx_description
1 polymer ?
#
loop_
_entity_poly.entity_id
_entity_poly.type
_entity_poly.pdbx_seq_one_letter_code
_entity_poly.pdbx_strand_id
1 'polypeptide(L)'
;MTDRKPSLSKEEKRLLKIKNEQGRKRPAFRRQEWFRYKKFDEVWRKPRGMHSKLREHLSWRPPNVDAGYRSPKLVRGLHPSGFREVMVYNLADLEKLDVTKEAGRISSGVGSRKRSMILEKADEIGLKILNRGEN
;
A
#
# COMPACT_ATOMS: atom_id res chain seq x y z
N MET A 1 -15.31 15.12 9.19
CA MET A 1 -14.51 14.21 8.33
C MET A 1 -14.48 14.77 6.92
N THR A 2 -13.33 15.19 6.43
CA THR A 2 -13.18 15.65 5.05
C THR A 2 -13.23 14.46 4.11
N ASP A 3 -14.39 14.19 3.52
CA ASP A 3 -14.59 13.11 2.54
C ASP A 3 -14.10 13.55 1.14
N ARG A 4 -12.89 14.10 1.12
CA ARG A 4 -12.24 14.55 -0.12
C ARG A 4 -11.83 13.36 -0.96
N LYS A 5 -12.14 13.46 -2.25
CA LYS A 5 -11.68 12.53 -3.28
C LYS A 5 -10.47 13.11 -4.00
N PRO A 6 -9.47 12.29 -4.39
CA PRO A 6 -8.30 12.77 -5.11
C PRO A 6 -8.65 13.25 -6.52
N SER A 7 -7.89 14.22 -7.01
CA SER A 7 -7.97 14.67 -8.40
C SER A 7 -7.27 13.66 -9.31
N LEU A 8 -8.04 12.77 -9.91
CA LEU A 8 -7.55 11.74 -10.83
C LEU A 8 -8.19 11.92 -12.21
N SER A 9 -7.41 11.69 -13.26
CA SER A 9 -7.91 11.61 -14.64
C SER A 9 -8.88 10.44 -14.83
N LYS A 10 -9.64 10.44 -15.91
CA LYS A 10 -10.58 9.35 -16.25
C LYS A 10 -9.84 8.02 -16.38
N GLU A 11 -8.67 8.04 -16.99
CA GLU A 11 -7.82 6.85 -17.15
C GLU A 11 -7.27 6.34 -15.82
N GLU A 12 -6.75 7.23 -14.98
CA GLU A 12 -6.25 6.86 -13.63
C GLU A 12 -7.35 6.24 -12.76
N LYS A 13 -8.58 6.77 -12.81
CA LYS A 13 -9.73 6.19 -12.09
C LYS A 13 -10.02 4.76 -12.55
N ARG A 14 -10.01 4.52 -13.89
CA ARG A 14 -10.18 3.17 -14.46
C ARG A 14 -9.08 2.23 -14.00
N LEU A 15 -7.82 2.65 -14.09
CA LEU A 15 -6.66 1.84 -13.69
C LEU A 15 -6.61 1.59 -12.18
N LEU A 16 -7.06 2.55 -11.36
CA LEU A 16 -7.17 2.39 -9.91
C LEU A 16 -8.19 1.30 -9.55
N LYS A 17 -9.34 1.27 -10.25
CA LYS A 17 -10.32 0.19 -10.06
C LYS A 17 -9.71 -1.17 -10.38
N ILE A 18 -9.03 -1.30 -11.52
CA ILE A 18 -8.34 -2.54 -11.93
C ILE A 18 -7.28 -2.92 -10.88
N LYS A 19 -6.46 -1.97 -10.41
CA LYS A 19 -5.48 -2.20 -9.35
C LYS A 19 -6.11 -2.78 -8.08
N ASN A 20 -7.23 -2.20 -7.64
CA ASN A 20 -7.92 -2.63 -6.42
C ASN A 20 -8.51 -4.03 -6.59
N GLU A 21 -9.10 -4.35 -7.75
CA GLU A 21 -9.60 -5.69 -8.08
C GLU A 21 -8.46 -6.72 -8.13
N GLN A 22 -7.36 -6.38 -8.81
CA GLN A 22 -6.17 -7.24 -8.86
C GLN A 22 -5.57 -7.47 -7.47
N GLY A 23 -5.56 -6.43 -6.62
CA GLY A 23 -5.06 -6.53 -5.24
C GLY A 23 -5.86 -7.53 -4.39
N ARG A 24 -7.20 -7.56 -4.56
CA ARG A 24 -8.08 -8.51 -3.86
C ARG A 24 -7.92 -9.95 -4.36
N LYS A 25 -7.68 -10.12 -5.67
CA LYS A 25 -7.53 -11.44 -6.32
C LYS A 25 -6.11 -12.00 -6.24
N ARG A 26 -5.13 -11.18 -5.84
CA ARG A 26 -3.73 -11.58 -5.80
C ARG A 26 -3.51 -12.67 -4.76
N PRO A 27 -2.90 -13.81 -5.14
CA PRO A 27 -2.58 -14.87 -4.18
C PRO A 27 -1.54 -14.40 -3.16
N ALA A 28 -1.57 -14.98 -1.98
CA ALA A 28 -0.51 -14.78 -0.99
C ALA A 28 0.74 -15.54 -1.45
N PHE A 29 1.81 -14.79 -1.77
CA PHE A 29 3.09 -15.39 -2.14
C PHE A 29 3.84 -15.80 -0.88
N ARG A 30 4.11 -17.09 -0.76
CA ARG A 30 4.75 -17.69 0.40
C ARG A 30 5.97 -18.48 0.00
N ARG A 31 6.89 -18.69 0.94
CA ARG A 31 8.05 -19.55 0.75
C ARG A 31 7.63 -20.98 0.39
N GLN A 32 8.34 -21.63 -0.53
CA GLN A 32 8.13 -23.04 -0.84
C GLN A 32 8.29 -23.90 0.44
N GLU A 33 7.36 -24.87 0.66
CA GLU A 33 7.35 -25.81 1.78
C GLU A 33 7.31 -25.15 3.19
N TRP A 34 6.79 -23.91 3.29
CA TRP A 34 6.69 -23.18 4.56
C TRP A 34 5.88 -23.95 5.62
N PHE A 35 4.85 -24.67 5.19
CA PHE A 35 3.97 -25.47 6.07
C PHE A 35 4.61 -26.79 6.52
N ARG A 36 5.62 -27.27 5.81
CA ARG A 36 6.23 -28.59 6.05
C ARG A 36 7.29 -28.55 7.16
N TYR A 37 7.98 -27.42 7.33
CA TYR A 37 9.09 -27.31 8.28
C TYR A 37 8.86 -26.17 9.26
N LYS A 38 8.82 -26.47 10.57
CA LYS A 38 8.64 -25.47 11.65
C LYS A 38 9.67 -24.34 11.62
N LYS A 39 10.87 -24.58 11.11
CA LYS A 39 11.95 -23.60 10.96
C LYS A 39 11.73 -22.60 9.82
N PHE A 40 10.73 -22.79 8.96
CA PHE A 40 10.43 -21.91 7.86
C PHE A 40 9.29 -20.97 8.23
N ASP A 41 9.49 -19.69 7.98
CA ASP A 41 8.46 -18.66 8.03
C ASP A 41 7.67 -18.60 6.71
N GLU A 42 6.52 -17.92 6.73
CA GLU A 42 5.69 -17.72 5.53
C GLU A 42 6.24 -16.65 4.58
N VAL A 43 7.30 -15.95 4.97
CA VAL A 43 7.86 -14.85 4.20
C VAL A 43 8.35 -15.36 2.84
N TRP A 44 7.98 -14.66 1.78
CA TRP A 44 8.38 -14.99 0.43
C TRP A 44 9.90 -15.12 0.28
N ARG A 45 10.34 -16.22 -0.31
CA ARG A 45 11.72 -16.44 -0.75
C ARG A 45 11.71 -16.91 -2.20
N LYS A 46 12.47 -16.21 -3.06
CA LYS A 46 12.58 -16.59 -4.48
C LYS A 46 13.21 -17.97 -4.62
N PRO A 47 12.55 -18.90 -5.31
CA PRO A 47 13.11 -20.23 -5.55
C PRO A 47 14.32 -20.14 -6.49
N ARG A 48 15.46 -20.72 -6.08
CA ARG A 48 16.73 -20.69 -6.84
C ARG A 48 17.25 -22.09 -7.19
N GLY A 49 16.73 -23.15 -6.58
CA GLY A 49 17.19 -24.52 -6.83
C GLY A 49 17.00 -24.93 -8.28
N MET A 50 17.96 -25.70 -8.84
CA MET A 50 17.94 -26.15 -10.22
C MET A 50 16.67 -26.95 -10.53
N HIS A 51 16.25 -27.83 -9.65
CA HIS A 51 15.06 -28.68 -9.80
C HIS A 51 13.84 -28.14 -9.02
N SER A 52 13.79 -26.85 -8.70
CA SER A 52 12.67 -26.25 -7.98
C SER A 52 11.42 -26.20 -8.86
N LYS A 53 10.46 -27.05 -8.58
CA LYS A 53 9.17 -27.14 -9.28
C LYS A 53 8.32 -25.88 -9.16
N LEU A 54 8.52 -25.08 -8.10
CA LEU A 54 7.93 -23.75 -7.97
C LEU A 54 8.57 -22.75 -8.96
N ARG A 55 9.88 -22.82 -9.18
CA ARG A 55 10.59 -22.00 -10.18
C ARG A 55 10.16 -22.35 -11.60
N GLU A 56 9.85 -23.61 -11.84
CA GLU A 56 9.41 -24.14 -13.14
C GLU A 56 7.90 -23.91 -13.40
N HIS A 57 7.19 -23.24 -12.49
CA HIS A 57 5.77 -22.89 -12.61
C HIS A 57 4.83 -24.08 -12.82
N LEU A 58 5.14 -25.24 -12.23
CA LEU A 58 4.27 -26.40 -12.36
C LEU A 58 2.89 -26.11 -11.73
N SER A 59 1.81 -26.49 -12.41
CA SER A 59 0.42 -26.10 -12.10
C SER A 59 -0.06 -26.52 -10.69
N TRP A 60 0.50 -27.60 -10.16
CA TRP A 60 0.18 -28.12 -8.81
C TRP A 60 0.99 -27.47 -7.69
N ARG A 61 1.87 -26.50 -8.01
CA ARG A 61 2.60 -25.70 -7.02
C ARG A 61 1.92 -24.35 -6.81
N PRO A 62 2.11 -23.72 -5.63
CA PRO A 62 1.60 -22.37 -5.37
C PRO A 62 2.08 -21.36 -6.42
N PRO A 63 1.35 -20.25 -6.63
CA PRO A 63 1.75 -19.21 -7.56
C PRO A 63 3.11 -18.60 -7.21
N ASN A 64 3.92 -18.37 -8.23
CA ASN A 64 5.19 -17.67 -8.12
C ASN A 64 4.98 -16.15 -8.34
N VAL A 65 5.87 -15.33 -7.78
CA VAL A 65 5.88 -13.87 -8.03
C VAL A 65 6.35 -13.61 -9.46
N ASP A 66 5.44 -13.07 -10.28
CA ASP A 66 5.68 -12.79 -11.69
C ASP A 66 5.21 -11.38 -12.09
N ALA A 67 5.67 -10.92 -13.25
CA ALA A 67 5.34 -9.61 -13.81
C ALA A 67 3.83 -9.39 -13.98
N GLY A 68 3.06 -10.44 -14.31
CA GLY A 68 1.60 -10.40 -14.49
C GLY A 68 0.83 -9.99 -13.23
N TYR A 69 1.38 -10.22 -12.04
CA TYR A 69 0.76 -9.80 -10.78
C TYR A 69 1.05 -8.33 -10.43
N ARG A 70 1.79 -7.61 -11.25
CA ARG A 70 2.18 -6.23 -10.98
C ARG A 70 1.05 -5.25 -11.29
N SER A 71 0.87 -4.25 -10.43
CA SER A 71 -0.13 -3.19 -10.65
C SER A 71 0.22 -2.28 -11.83
N PRO A 72 -0.78 -1.68 -12.52
CA PRO A 72 -0.56 -0.74 -13.61
C PRO A 72 0.38 0.41 -13.22
N LYS A 73 1.26 0.83 -14.13
CA LYS A 73 2.36 1.77 -13.84
C LYS A 73 1.86 3.11 -13.30
N LEU A 74 0.82 3.71 -13.89
CA LEU A 74 0.30 5.04 -13.54
C LEU A 74 -0.27 5.12 -12.11
N VAL A 75 -0.85 4.03 -11.61
CA VAL A 75 -1.50 4.00 -10.28
C VAL A 75 -0.73 3.16 -9.25
N ARG A 76 0.49 2.75 -9.61
CA ARG A 76 1.35 1.98 -8.71
C ARG A 76 1.80 2.87 -7.55
N GLY A 77 1.75 2.35 -6.33
CA GLY A 77 2.10 3.11 -5.12
C GLY A 77 0.99 3.98 -4.55
N LEU A 78 -0.09 4.27 -5.29
CA LEU A 78 -1.22 5.01 -4.73
C LEU A 78 -1.95 4.17 -3.67
N HIS A 79 -2.48 4.82 -2.65
CA HIS A 79 -3.43 4.22 -1.71
C HIS A 79 -4.70 3.74 -2.47
N PRO A 80 -5.46 2.72 -1.99
CA PRO A 80 -6.72 2.29 -2.63
C PRO A 80 -7.75 3.39 -2.85
N SER A 81 -7.74 4.45 -2.04
CA SER A 81 -8.56 5.65 -2.22
C SER A 81 -8.10 6.55 -3.38
N GLY A 82 -6.93 6.31 -3.96
CA GLY A 82 -6.36 7.06 -5.07
C GLY A 82 -5.38 8.17 -4.68
N PHE A 83 -5.21 8.46 -3.41
CA PHE A 83 -4.20 9.40 -2.93
C PHE A 83 -2.79 8.79 -2.95
N ARG A 84 -1.79 9.64 -3.16
CA ARG A 84 -0.40 9.32 -2.89
C ARG A 84 -0.15 9.44 -1.39
N GLU A 85 0.35 8.39 -0.77
CA GLU A 85 0.65 8.36 0.66
C GLU A 85 2.00 9.01 0.94
N VAL A 86 2.03 9.97 1.87
CA VAL A 86 3.26 10.63 2.32
C VAL A 86 3.34 10.55 3.84
N MET A 87 4.51 10.17 4.36
CA MET A 87 4.76 10.11 5.81
C MET A 87 4.89 11.51 6.40
N VAL A 88 4.24 11.75 7.54
CA VAL A 88 4.22 13.01 8.27
C VAL A 88 4.83 12.80 9.65
N TYR A 89 5.85 13.59 9.98
CA TYR A 89 6.54 13.58 11.27
C TYR A 89 6.33 14.89 12.04
N ASN A 90 6.10 16.00 11.33
CA ASN A 90 6.01 17.35 11.86
C ASN A 90 4.90 18.15 11.17
N LEU A 91 4.55 19.30 11.78
CA LEU A 91 3.61 20.25 11.19
C LEU A 91 4.11 20.82 9.85
N ALA A 92 5.41 21.11 9.74
CA ALA A 92 6.02 21.60 8.52
C ALA A 92 5.94 20.62 7.33
N ASP A 93 5.81 19.34 7.60
CA ASP A 93 5.63 18.32 6.55
C ASP A 93 4.24 18.44 5.90
N LEU A 94 3.21 18.89 6.66
CA LEU A 94 1.85 19.10 6.13
C LEU A 94 1.79 20.22 5.10
N GLU A 95 2.56 21.28 5.31
CA GLU A 95 2.57 22.45 4.44
C GLU A 95 3.15 22.18 3.05
N LYS A 96 3.94 21.10 2.93
CA LYS A 96 4.57 20.68 1.67
C LYS A 96 3.68 19.76 0.83
N LEU A 97 2.56 19.27 1.39
CA LEU A 97 1.72 18.29 0.75
C LEU A 97 0.68 18.92 -0.18
N ASP A 98 0.51 18.32 -1.34
CA ASP A 98 -0.57 18.66 -2.27
C ASP A 98 -1.90 18.07 -1.80
N VAL A 99 -2.78 18.92 -1.28
CA VAL A 99 -4.10 18.56 -0.75
C VAL A 99 -4.98 17.82 -1.78
N THR A 100 -4.72 18.04 -3.08
CA THR A 100 -5.54 17.45 -4.17
C THR A 100 -5.10 16.04 -4.57
N LYS A 101 -3.83 15.67 -4.35
CA LYS A 101 -3.24 14.40 -4.82
C LYS A 101 -2.66 13.56 -3.72
N GLU A 102 -2.29 14.16 -2.60
CA GLU A 102 -1.57 13.50 -1.53
C GLU A 102 -2.41 13.37 -0.26
N ALA A 103 -2.14 12.34 0.53
CA ALA A 103 -2.72 12.15 1.85
C ALA A 103 -1.61 11.83 2.85
N GLY A 104 -1.67 12.46 4.01
CA GLY A 104 -0.71 12.24 5.07
C GLY A 104 -0.94 10.93 5.82
N ARG A 105 0.15 10.26 6.18
CA ARG A 105 0.16 9.18 7.18
C ARG A 105 1.08 9.60 8.31
N ILE A 106 0.54 9.80 9.50
CA ILE A 106 1.32 10.15 10.69
C ILE A 106 2.18 8.95 11.10
N SER A 107 3.48 9.18 11.28
CA SER A 107 4.42 8.14 11.72
C SER A 107 4.05 7.58 13.09
N SER A 108 4.38 6.31 13.33
CA SER A 108 4.19 5.65 14.63
C SER A 108 5.04 6.27 15.75
N GLY A 109 6.19 6.88 15.41
CA GLY A 109 7.06 7.56 16.38
C GLY A 109 6.54 8.94 16.84
N VAL A 110 5.43 9.44 16.28
CA VAL A 110 4.84 10.71 16.69
C VAL A 110 3.98 10.50 17.93
N GLY A 111 4.33 11.16 19.04
CA GLY A 111 3.58 11.08 20.30
C GLY A 111 2.19 11.76 20.22
N SER A 112 1.32 11.47 21.19
CA SER A 112 -0.10 11.89 21.19
C SER A 112 -0.28 13.41 21.07
N ARG A 113 0.46 14.21 21.82
CA ARG A 113 0.39 15.68 21.77
C ARG A 113 0.67 16.24 20.37
N LYS A 114 1.77 15.80 19.73
CA LYS A 114 2.09 16.22 18.37
C LYS A 114 1.06 15.69 17.36
N ARG A 115 0.55 14.49 17.59
CA ARG A 115 -0.49 13.90 16.75
C ARG A 115 -1.77 14.74 16.73
N SER A 116 -2.24 15.23 17.90
CA SER A 116 -3.41 16.11 18.00
C SER A 116 -3.19 17.40 17.20
N MET A 117 -2.04 18.06 17.40
CA MET A 117 -1.68 19.29 16.66
C MET A 117 -1.63 19.07 15.14
N ILE A 118 -1.10 17.92 14.69
CA ILE A 118 -1.05 17.55 13.26
C ILE A 118 -2.46 17.34 12.71
N LEU A 119 -3.35 16.70 13.47
CA LEU A 119 -4.74 16.47 13.06
C LEU A 119 -5.54 17.76 12.95
N GLU A 120 -5.42 18.66 13.94
CA GLU A 120 -6.04 19.98 13.92
C GLU A 120 -5.58 20.79 12.70
N LYS A 121 -4.27 20.86 12.48
CA LYS A 121 -3.70 21.57 11.33
C LYS A 121 -4.11 20.95 9.99
N ALA A 122 -4.17 19.62 9.90
CA ALA A 122 -4.63 18.91 8.71
C ALA A 122 -6.11 19.21 8.41
N ASP A 123 -6.95 19.37 9.43
CA ASP A 123 -8.35 19.77 9.28
C ASP A 123 -8.48 21.25 8.80
N GLU A 124 -7.67 22.15 9.32
CA GLU A 124 -7.62 23.56 8.86
C GLU A 124 -7.26 23.65 7.37
N ILE A 125 -6.21 22.95 6.94
CA ILE A 125 -5.75 22.93 5.54
C ILE A 125 -6.71 22.08 4.66
N GLY A 126 -7.50 21.19 5.29
CA GLY A 126 -8.37 20.24 4.62
C GLY A 126 -7.61 19.07 3.99
N LEU A 127 -6.45 18.70 4.53
CA LEU A 127 -5.65 17.56 4.10
C LEU A 127 -6.21 16.25 4.67
N LYS A 128 -6.27 15.22 3.82
CA LYS A 128 -6.71 13.88 4.27
C LYS A 128 -5.60 13.16 5.03
N ILE A 129 -5.90 12.69 6.24
CA ILE A 129 -5.02 11.81 7.03
C ILE A 129 -5.57 10.39 6.97
N LEU A 130 -4.71 9.42 6.60
CA LEU A 130 -5.10 8.02 6.38
C LEU A 130 -5.24 7.21 7.68
N ASN A 131 -4.45 7.55 8.70
CA ASN A 131 -4.42 6.84 9.98
C ASN A 131 -4.82 7.75 11.15
N ARG A 132 -5.95 8.43 11.00
CA ARG A 132 -6.46 9.38 12.00
C ARG A 132 -6.64 8.75 13.38
N GLY A 133 -7.00 7.46 13.44
CA GLY A 133 -7.44 6.77 14.65
C GLY A 133 -8.90 7.10 14.94
N GLU A 134 -9.63 6.16 15.53
CA GLU A 134 -10.88 6.45 16.23
C GLU A 134 -10.51 6.84 17.66
N ASN A 135 -10.94 8.01 18.12
CA ASN A 135 -10.90 8.38 19.54
C ASN A 135 -12.03 7.68 20.25
#